data_37314f3932db25755986ded12dd9ad1e
#
_entry.id   37314f3932db25755986ded12dd9ad1e
#
_cell.length_a   1.000
_cell.length_b   1.000
_cell.length_c   1.000
_cell.angle_alpha   90.00
_cell.angle_beta   90.00
_cell.angle_gamma   90.00
#
_symmetry.space_group_name_H-M   'P 1'
#
loop_
_entity.id
_entity.type
_entity.pdbx_description
1 polymer ?
#
loop_
_entity_poly.entity_id
_entity_poly.type
_entity_poly.pdbx_seq_one_letter_code
_entity_poly.pdbx_strand_id
1 'polypeptide(L)'
;MNHFIFFHGVGIRSHFWDIIVPKLEENSTEYSLIDLDFSSLDNAFESSIKSVKEIMKKYPDRNFVLVGHSLGGLFAIYVAQLLGDVIHKLIFVNTGLAPKRVAMKAMQQMQINRISKFIKKIGMRMLFSGKLPKWLTRSLYFTDDTPEHIKMELSKHKVRENRAFLMEHFNSKSIWNSHLERIHFSGPDNVLSVFGSNDKTTPKRAFMYLVKKLNASYSIYQGSGHNDIITAPKYNDRFVEEIILFADNV
;
A
#
# COMPACT_ATOMS: atom_id res chain seq x y z
N MET A 1 23.95 6.66 2.36
CA MET A 1 23.42 5.31 2.56
C MET A 1 21.91 5.40 2.75
N ASN A 2 21.13 4.52 2.11
CA ASN A 2 19.68 4.58 2.13
C ASN A 2 19.12 3.82 3.34
N HIS A 3 18.05 4.37 3.97
CA HIS A 3 17.29 3.73 5.04
C HIS A 3 15.83 3.61 4.61
N PHE A 4 15.34 2.39 4.48
CA PHE A 4 13.99 2.10 4.02
C PHE A 4 13.01 2.10 5.18
N ILE A 5 11.86 2.78 5.03
CA ILE A 5 10.79 2.82 6.02
C ILE A 5 9.54 2.21 5.41
N PHE A 6 9.07 1.09 5.97
CA PHE A 6 7.99 0.28 5.40
C PHE A 6 6.66 0.51 6.10
N PHE A 7 5.63 0.83 5.31
CA PHE A 7 4.26 1.09 5.74
C PHE A 7 3.36 -0.08 5.32
N HIS A 8 2.72 -0.74 6.27
CA HIS A 8 1.80 -1.85 6.00
C HIS A 8 0.42 -1.40 5.53
N GLY A 9 -0.32 -2.32 4.89
CA GLY A 9 -1.71 -2.10 4.47
C GLY A 9 -2.74 -2.39 5.57
N VAL A 10 -4.02 -2.31 5.21
CA VAL A 10 -5.15 -2.63 6.08
C VAL A 10 -5.21 -4.12 6.41
N GLY A 11 -5.57 -4.44 7.65
CA GLY A 11 -5.80 -5.82 8.10
C GLY A 11 -4.54 -6.63 8.40
N ILE A 12 -3.38 -6.00 8.29
CA ILE A 12 -2.05 -6.54 8.58
C ILE A 12 -1.27 -5.54 9.45
N ARG A 13 -0.10 -5.93 9.91
CA ARG A 13 0.83 -5.06 10.67
C ARG A 13 2.23 -5.13 10.02
N SER A 14 3.20 -4.50 10.64
CA SER A 14 4.59 -4.44 10.18
C SER A 14 5.19 -5.80 9.85
N HIS A 15 4.82 -6.86 10.57
CA HIS A 15 5.25 -8.25 10.33
C HIS A 15 4.93 -8.77 8.90
N PHE A 16 4.08 -8.10 8.14
CA PHE A 16 3.86 -8.40 6.72
C PHE A 16 5.15 -8.31 5.90
N TRP A 17 6.04 -7.43 6.30
CA TRP A 17 7.31 -7.17 5.65
C TRP A 17 8.42 -8.16 6.05
N ASP A 18 8.22 -8.94 7.15
CA ASP A 18 9.20 -9.93 7.62
C ASP A 18 9.58 -10.95 6.54
N ILE A 19 8.70 -11.15 5.56
CA ILE A 19 8.92 -12.07 4.43
C ILE A 19 10.10 -11.63 3.55
N ILE A 20 10.32 -10.33 3.41
CA ILE A 20 11.43 -9.78 2.60
C ILE A 20 12.61 -9.33 3.44
N VAL A 21 12.49 -9.30 4.77
CA VAL A 21 13.57 -8.89 5.67
C VAL A 21 14.87 -9.67 5.44
N PRO A 22 14.87 -11.01 5.33
CA PRO A 22 16.12 -11.75 5.07
C PRO A 22 16.84 -11.25 3.81
N LYS A 23 16.10 -10.89 2.76
CA LYS A 23 16.66 -10.39 1.51
C LYS A 23 17.20 -8.97 1.62
N LEU A 24 16.56 -8.13 2.44
CA LEU A 24 17.10 -6.79 2.76
C LEU A 24 18.42 -6.90 3.52
N GLU A 25 18.50 -7.82 4.48
CA GLU A 25 19.70 -8.08 5.28
C GLU A 25 20.85 -8.67 4.43
N GLU A 26 20.54 -9.62 3.53
CA GLU A 26 21.51 -10.17 2.56
C GLU A 26 22.13 -9.07 1.67
N ASN A 27 21.35 -8.02 1.35
CA ASN A 27 21.83 -6.85 0.59
C ASN A 27 22.37 -5.73 1.48
N SER A 28 22.61 -5.97 2.77
CA SER A 28 23.07 -4.97 3.74
C SER A 28 22.24 -3.68 3.75
N THR A 29 20.94 -3.82 3.50
CA THR A 29 19.99 -2.71 3.42
C THR A 29 19.49 -2.34 4.81
N GLU A 30 19.62 -1.08 5.22
CA GLU A 30 19.04 -0.58 6.47
C GLU A 30 17.54 -0.35 6.31
N TYR A 31 16.75 -0.77 7.31
CA TYR A 31 15.30 -0.63 7.26
C TYR A 31 14.65 -0.39 8.63
N SER A 32 13.43 0.10 8.59
CA SER A 32 12.51 0.18 9.73
C SER A 32 11.11 -0.22 9.29
N LEU A 33 10.48 -1.07 10.08
CA LEU A 33 9.08 -1.48 9.89
C LEU A 33 8.22 -0.70 10.87
N ILE A 34 7.21 0.04 10.40
CA ILE A 34 6.35 0.82 11.28
C ILE A 34 4.95 0.22 11.37
N ASP A 35 4.34 0.31 12.55
CA ASP A 35 2.94 0.02 12.74
C ASP A 35 2.12 1.30 12.73
N LEU A 36 1.11 1.35 11.86
CA LEU A 36 0.17 2.46 11.77
C LEU A 36 -1.00 2.25 12.73
N ASP A 37 -1.39 3.31 13.44
CA ASP A 37 -2.56 3.29 14.31
C ASP A 37 -3.84 3.52 13.51
N PHE A 38 -4.50 2.45 13.10
CA PHE A 38 -5.78 2.49 12.39
C PHE A 38 -7.00 2.56 13.33
N SER A 39 -6.86 3.13 14.53
CA SER A 39 -8.01 3.39 15.41
C SER A 39 -8.91 4.52 14.88
N SER A 40 -8.35 5.53 14.24
CA SER A 40 -9.01 6.56 13.45
C SER A 40 -8.14 7.00 12.27
N LEU A 41 -8.72 7.78 11.34
CA LEU A 41 -7.94 8.30 10.22
C LEU A 41 -6.90 9.34 10.69
N ASP A 42 -7.26 10.19 11.64
CA ASP A 42 -6.35 11.18 12.21
C ASP A 42 -5.18 10.51 12.93
N ASN A 43 -5.45 9.50 13.77
CA ASN A 43 -4.41 8.73 14.44
C ASN A 43 -3.48 8.03 13.44
N ALA A 44 -4.01 7.54 12.34
CA ALA A 44 -3.19 6.93 11.28
C ALA A 44 -2.26 7.96 10.60
N PHE A 45 -2.74 9.19 10.36
CA PHE A 45 -1.90 10.28 9.87
C PHE A 45 -0.84 10.68 10.89
N GLU A 46 -1.23 10.93 12.14
CA GLU A 46 -0.32 11.31 13.21
C GLU A 46 0.75 10.26 13.48
N SER A 47 0.35 8.98 13.61
CA SER A 47 1.30 7.89 13.85
C SER A 47 2.28 7.71 12.70
N SER A 48 1.83 7.88 11.44
CA SER A 48 2.70 7.78 10.27
C SER A 48 3.81 8.84 10.28
N ILE A 49 3.45 10.11 10.56
CA ILE A 49 4.42 11.21 10.63
C ILE A 49 5.36 11.04 11.83
N LYS A 50 4.79 10.74 13.00
CA LYS A 50 5.54 10.58 14.25
C LYS A 50 6.61 9.49 14.10
N SER A 51 6.22 8.30 13.62
CA SER A 51 7.16 7.18 13.45
C SER A 51 8.28 7.52 12.49
N VAL A 52 7.99 8.16 11.35
CA VAL A 52 9.03 8.57 10.40
C VAL A 52 9.99 9.58 11.01
N LYS A 53 9.47 10.61 11.70
CA LYS A 53 10.31 11.62 12.37
C LYS A 53 11.20 11.03 13.46
N GLU A 54 10.71 10.05 14.22
CA GLU A 54 11.50 9.34 15.23
C GLU A 54 12.64 8.53 14.59
N ILE A 55 12.37 7.84 13.48
CA ILE A 55 13.39 7.11 12.71
C ILE A 55 14.42 8.10 12.15
N MET A 56 13.99 9.20 11.54
CA MET A 56 14.89 10.22 11.01
C MET A 56 15.80 10.82 12.09
N LYS A 57 15.26 11.05 13.29
CA LYS A 57 16.06 11.52 14.44
C LYS A 57 17.07 10.48 14.89
N LYS A 58 16.74 9.20 14.79
CA LYS A 58 17.64 8.09 15.16
C LYS A 58 18.78 7.90 14.15
N TYR A 59 18.53 8.20 12.87
CA TYR A 59 19.45 7.97 11.77
C TYR A 59 19.65 9.25 10.92
N PRO A 60 20.23 10.34 11.50
CA PRO A 60 20.23 11.67 10.87
C PRO A 60 21.01 11.76 9.55
N ASP A 61 21.98 10.86 9.34
CA ASP A 61 22.86 10.88 8.16
C ASP A 61 22.40 9.92 7.04
N ARG A 62 21.12 9.57 7.02
CA ARG A 62 20.56 8.63 6.03
C ARG A 62 19.67 9.32 5.03
N ASN A 63 19.65 8.77 3.81
CA ASN A 63 18.66 9.08 2.80
C ASN A 63 17.42 8.22 3.04
N PHE A 64 16.25 8.82 3.32
CA PHE A 64 15.07 8.08 3.68
C PHE A 64 14.25 7.69 2.45
N VAL A 65 14.00 6.38 2.31
CA VAL A 65 13.17 5.79 1.26
C VAL A 65 11.87 5.27 1.89
N LEU A 66 10.74 5.86 1.53
CA LEU A 66 9.44 5.41 2.03
C LEU A 66 8.88 4.32 1.13
N VAL A 67 8.49 3.19 1.69
CA VAL A 67 7.91 2.05 0.95
C VAL A 67 6.55 1.71 1.54
N GLY A 68 5.47 1.83 0.76
CA GLY A 68 4.13 1.57 1.26
C GLY A 68 3.34 0.57 0.44
N HIS A 69 2.67 -0.37 1.10
CA HIS A 69 1.80 -1.36 0.47
C HIS A 69 0.33 -1.02 0.66
N SER A 70 -0.46 -1.09 -0.41
CA SER A 70 -1.91 -0.90 -0.35
C SER A 70 -2.27 0.46 0.29
N LEU A 71 -3.06 0.50 1.38
CA LEU A 71 -3.37 1.72 2.11
C LEU A 71 -2.10 2.36 2.72
N GLY A 72 -1.13 1.58 3.17
CA GLY A 72 0.16 2.09 3.65
C GLY A 72 0.89 2.93 2.61
N GLY A 73 0.70 2.64 1.32
CA GLY A 73 1.22 3.47 0.24
C GLY A 73 0.61 4.88 0.19
N LEU A 74 -0.67 5.04 0.54
CA LEU A 74 -1.28 6.37 0.63
C LEU A 74 -0.71 7.17 1.81
N PHE A 75 -0.43 6.51 2.95
CA PHE A 75 0.24 7.17 4.09
C PHE A 75 1.69 7.51 3.76
N ALA A 76 2.43 6.63 3.06
CA ALA A 76 3.78 6.95 2.60
C ALA A 76 3.79 8.16 1.65
N ILE A 77 2.84 8.24 0.71
CA ILE A 77 2.65 9.40 -0.16
C ILE A 77 2.35 10.66 0.67
N TYR A 78 1.45 10.56 1.66
CA TYR A 78 1.10 11.68 2.53
C TYR A 78 2.33 12.21 3.30
N VAL A 79 3.11 11.31 3.90
CA VAL A 79 4.33 11.68 4.63
C VAL A 79 5.37 12.30 3.69
N ALA A 80 5.56 11.74 2.48
CA ALA A 80 6.47 12.30 1.49
C ALA A 80 6.06 13.72 1.05
N GLN A 81 4.75 13.97 0.85
CA GLN A 81 4.26 15.31 0.52
C GLN A 81 4.45 16.31 1.66
N LEU A 82 4.38 15.85 2.90
CA LEU A 82 4.52 16.72 4.08
C LEU A 82 5.97 17.04 4.41
N LEU A 83 6.87 16.05 4.28
CA LEU A 83 8.29 16.18 4.62
C LEU A 83 9.14 16.67 3.45
N GLY A 84 8.64 16.52 2.21
CA GLY A 84 9.28 17.07 1.02
C GLY A 84 10.71 16.59 0.82
N ASP A 85 11.63 17.52 0.67
CA ASP A 85 13.04 17.29 0.29
C ASP A 85 13.86 16.45 1.29
N VAL A 86 13.30 16.20 2.50
CA VAL A 86 13.95 15.33 3.49
C VAL A 86 13.76 13.85 3.13
N ILE A 87 12.78 13.55 2.27
CA ILE A 87 12.54 12.21 1.75
C ILE A 87 13.31 12.06 0.43
N HIS A 88 14.14 11.03 0.35
CA HIS A 88 14.95 10.78 -0.84
C HIS A 88 14.13 10.14 -1.96
N LYS A 89 13.40 9.04 -1.66
CA LYS A 89 12.57 8.31 -2.63
C LYS A 89 11.26 7.84 -2.01
N LEU A 90 10.26 7.64 -2.87
CA LEU A 90 8.97 7.08 -2.51
C LEU A 90 8.63 5.89 -3.40
N ILE A 91 8.29 4.78 -2.79
CA ILE A 91 7.89 3.54 -3.48
C ILE A 91 6.52 3.12 -2.96
N PHE A 92 5.57 2.86 -3.85
CA PHE A 92 4.28 2.33 -3.43
C PHE A 92 3.85 1.10 -4.24
N VAL A 93 3.38 0.08 -3.51
CA VAL A 93 3.08 -1.25 -4.04
C VAL A 93 1.59 -1.52 -3.96
N ASN A 94 0.98 -1.87 -5.09
CA ASN A 94 -0.45 -2.18 -5.16
C ASN A 94 -1.34 -1.12 -4.48
N THR A 95 -0.92 0.14 -4.57
CA THR A 95 -1.60 1.30 -4.03
C THR A 95 -2.39 1.99 -5.14
N GLY A 96 -3.57 2.47 -4.81
CA GLY A 96 -4.39 3.17 -5.79
C GLY A 96 -5.36 4.14 -5.16
N LEU A 97 -5.63 5.24 -5.84
CA LEU A 97 -6.64 6.22 -5.48
C LEU A 97 -7.52 6.50 -6.70
N ALA A 98 -8.82 6.27 -6.58
CA ALA A 98 -9.75 6.55 -7.67
C ALA A 98 -10.25 8.01 -7.59
N PRO A 99 -10.10 8.83 -8.64
CA PRO A 99 -10.71 10.15 -8.68
C PRO A 99 -12.23 10.05 -8.54
N LYS A 100 -12.85 11.04 -7.89
CA LYS A 100 -14.30 11.06 -7.59
C LYS A 100 -15.18 10.72 -8.81
N ARG A 101 -14.83 11.24 -9.99
CA ARG A 101 -15.53 10.97 -11.27
C ARG A 101 -15.40 9.53 -11.75
N VAL A 102 -14.24 8.89 -11.53
CA VAL A 102 -13.99 7.50 -11.94
C VAL A 102 -14.71 6.52 -11.01
N ALA A 103 -14.73 6.81 -9.71
CA ALA A 103 -15.51 6.06 -8.75
C ALA A 103 -17.03 6.16 -9.03
N MET A 104 -17.53 7.35 -9.37
CA MET A 104 -18.94 7.55 -9.77
C MET A 104 -19.28 6.84 -11.08
N LYS A 105 -18.46 6.93 -12.13
CA LYS A 105 -18.70 6.20 -13.40
C LYS A 105 -18.65 4.69 -13.20
N ALA A 106 -17.73 4.18 -12.37
CA ALA A 106 -17.72 2.78 -12.02
C ALA A 106 -18.96 2.35 -11.24
N MET A 107 -19.46 3.19 -10.32
CA MET A 107 -20.74 2.95 -9.65
C MET A 107 -21.92 3.06 -10.60
N GLN A 108 -21.91 3.95 -11.59
CA GLN A 108 -22.96 4.09 -12.61
C GLN A 108 -22.95 2.92 -13.61
N GLN A 109 -21.81 2.49 -14.11
CA GLN A 109 -21.67 1.28 -14.94
C GLN A 109 -22.04 0.00 -14.19
N MET A 110 -21.95 0.02 -12.85
CA MET A 110 -22.42 -1.05 -11.98
C MET A 110 -23.92 -0.97 -11.67
N GLN A 111 -24.67 -0.03 -12.27
CA GLN A 111 -26.11 0.11 -12.06
C GLN A 111 -26.95 -0.95 -12.77
N ILE A 112 -26.34 -1.93 -13.41
CA ILE A 112 -27.01 -2.88 -14.30
C ILE A 112 -27.92 -3.90 -13.58
N ASN A 113 -27.97 -3.99 -12.24
CA ASN A 113 -29.03 -4.78 -11.59
C ASN A 113 -29.22 -4.40 -10.12
N ARG A 114 -30.45 -4.21 -9.68
CA ARG A 114 -30.83 -4.01 -8.25
C ARG A 114 -30.29 -5.12 -7.34
N ILE A 115 -30.22 -6.34 -7.84
CA ILE A 115 -29.65 -7.52 -7.16
C ILE A 115 -28.15 -7.34 -6.90
N SER A 116 -27.39 -6.77 -7.85
CA SER A 116 -25.94 -6.56 -7.67
C SER A 116 -25.64 -5.49 -6.62
N LYS A 117 -26.53 -4.48 -6.43
CA LYS A 117 -26.37 -3.47 -5.36
C LYS A 117 -26.59 -4.07 -3.98
N PHE A 118 -27.57 -4.97 -3.84
CA PHE A 118 -27.84 -5.65 -2.58
C PHE A 118 -26.71 -6.61 -2.20
N ILE A 119 -26.24 -7.42 -3.15
CA ILE A 119 -25.10 -8.34 -2.95
C ILE A 119 -23.82 -7.57 -2.61
N LYS A 120 -23.57 -6.42 -3.27
CA LYS A 120 -22.42 -5.57 -2.94
C LYS A 120 -22.52 -4.94 -1.56
N LYS A 121 -23.70 -4.46 -1.17
CA LYS A 121 -23.93 -3.90 0.17
C LYS A 121 -23.72 -4.96 1.26
N ILE A 122 -24.14 -6.21 1.00
CA ILE A 122 -23.87 -7.34 1.89
C ILE A 122 -22.38 -7.69 1.87
N GLY A 123 -21.75 -7.80 0.69
CA GLY A 123 -20.34 -8.09 0.53
C GLY A 123 -19.44 -7.07 1.22
N MET A 124 -19.73 -5.78 1.06
CA MET A 124 -19.04 -4.70 1.78
C MET A 124 -19.28 -4.79 3.29
N ARG A 125 -20.53 -5.04 3.74
CA ARG A 125 -20.79 -5.26 5.17
C ARG A 125 -20.03 -6.46 5.72
N MET A 126 -19.94 -7.56 4.97
CA MET A 126 -19.19 -8.75 5.35
C MET A 126 -17.68 -8.49 5.36
N LEU A 127 -17.17 -7.75 4.39
CA LEU A 127 -15.78 -7.31 4.34
C LEU A 127 -15.41 -6.50 5.60
N PHE A 128 -16.21 -5.47 5.91
CA PHE A 128 -15.97 -4.61 7.08
C PHE A 128 -16.29 -5.27 8.42
N SER A 129 -17.14 -6.30 8.44
CA SER A 129 -17.41 -7.06 9.67
C SER A 129 -16.41 -8.18 9.94
N GLY A 130 -15.46 -8.41 9.03
CA GLY A 130 -14.51 -9.52 9.10
C GLY A 130 -15.15 -10.90 8.94
N LYS A 131 -16.40 -10.95 8.44
CA LYS A 131 -17.20 -12.19 8.26
C LYS A 131 -17.08 -12.81 6.87
N LEU A 132 -16.17 -12.28 6.01
CA LEU A 132 -15.93 -12.93 4.73
C LEU A 132 -15.35 -14.32 4.94
N PRO A 133 -15.82 -15.32 4.17
CA PRO A 133 -15.23 -16.65 4.17
C PRO A 133 -13.71 -16.55 3.91
N LYS A 134 -12.92 -17.33 4.63
CA LYS A 134 -11.44 -17.32 4.52
C LYS A 134 -10.97 -17.52 3.08
N TRP A 135 -11.62 -18.43 2.33
CA TRP A 135 -11.28 -18.69 0.93
C TRP A 135 -11.48 -17.45 0.03
N LEU A 136 -12.54 -16.68 0.25
CA LEU A 136 -12.81 -15.47 -0.53
C LEU A 136 -11.81 -14.37 -0.18
N THR A 137 -11.51 -14.19 1.10
CA THR A 137 -10.46 -13.26 1.54
C THR A 137 -9.12 -13.62 0.91
N ARG A 138 -8.75 -14.91 0.95
CA ARG A 138 -7.51 -15.39 0.32
C ARG A 138 -7.47 -15.10 -1.17
N SER A 139 -8.55 -15.38 -1.91
CA SER A 139 -8.60 -15.16 -3.36
C SER A 139 -8.55 -13.69 -3.79
N LEU A 140 -8.83 -12.75 -2.88
CA LEU A 140 -8.70 -11.31 -3.13
C LEU A 140 -7.26 -10.83 -2.99
N TYR A 141 -6.53 -11.38 -2.01
CA TYR A 141 -5.20 -10.90 -1.66
C TYR A 141 -4.04 -11.69 -2.25
N PHE A 142 -4.27 -12.97 -2.56
CA PHE A 142 -3.22 -13.89 -3.02
C PHE A 142 -3.62 -14.63 -4.30
N THR A 143 -2.64 -14.96 -5.11
CA THR A 143 -2.73 -15.98 -6.15
C THR A 143 -2.16 -17.30 -5.64
N ASP A 144 -2.03 -18.30 -6.55
CA ASP A 144 -1.39 -19.58 -6.24
C ASP A 144 0.14 -19.46 -6.13
N ASP A 145 0.72 -18.35 -6.60
CA ASP A 145 2.16 -18.09 -6.51
C ASP A 145 2.66 -17.88 -5.06
N THR A 146 1.78 -17.41 -4.16
CA THR A 146 2.11 -17.31 -2.72
C THR A 146 1.95 -18.70 -2.07
N PRO A 147 2.99 -19.24 -1.40
CA PRO A 147 2.94 -20.53 -0.71
C PRO A 147 1.86 -20.57 0.37
N GLU A 148 1.21 -21.73 0.53
CA GLU A 148 0.09 -21.90 1.47
C GLU A 148 0.48 -21.65 2.93
N HIS A 149 1.70 -22.04 3.34
CA HIS A 149 2.18 -21.78 4.70
C HIS A 149 2.30 -20.27 5.00
N ILE A 150 2.71 -19.45 4.01
CA ILE A 150 2.75 -17.99 4.14
C ILE A 150 1.35 -17.41 4.24
N LYS A 151 0.40 -17.87 3.40
CA LYS A 151 -1.01 -17.47 3.49
C LYS A 151 -1.61 -17.80 4.86
N MET A 152 -1.26 -18.97 5.40
CA MET A 152 -1.71 -19.40 6.73
C MET A 152 -1.12 -18.53 7.82
N GLU A 153 0.18 -18.25 7.78
CA GLU A 153 0.87 -17.43 8.77
C GLU A 153 0.28 -16.01 8.82
N LEU A 154 0.20 -15.35 7.68
CA LEU A 154 -0.43 -14.02 7.60
C LEU A 154 -1.89 -14.02 8.06
N SER A 155 -2.62 -15.13 7.86
CA SER A 155 -4.01 -15.26 8.32
C SER A 155 -4.13 -15.37 9.84
N LYS A 156 -3.11 -15.88 10.56
CA LYS A 156 -3.08 -15.93 12.03
C LYS A 156 -2.93 -14.52 12.62
N HIS A 157 -2.14 -13.67 11.96
CA HIS A 157 -1.83 -12.31 12.40
C HIS A 157 -2.76 -11.26 11.80
N LYS A 158 -3.85 -11.70 11.14
CA LYS A 158 -4.83 -10.78 10.57
C LYS A 158 -5.48 -9.92 11.66
N VAL A 159 -5.34 -8.61 11.53
CA VAL A 159 -5.94 -7.64 12.44
C VAL A 159 -7.32 -7.24 11.93
N ARG A 160 -8.30 -7.17 12.83
CA ARG A 160 -9.60 -6.58 12.54
C ARG A 160 -9.50 -5.07 12.78
N GLU A 161 -9.50 -4.33 11.69
CA GLU A 161 -9.44 -2.88 11.77
C GLU A 161 -10.73 -2.27 12.34
N ASN A 162 -10.60 -1.09 12.93
CA ASN A 162 -11.75 -0.34 13.42
C ASN A 162 -12.70 -0.01 12.25
N ARG A 163 -13.98 -0.37 12.42
CA ARG A 163 -14.99 -0.11 11.41
C ARG A 163 -15.16 1.39 11.11
N ALA A 164 -15.04 2.25 12.13
CA ALA A 164 -15.15 3.69 11.96
C ALA A 164 -14.02 4.19 11.06
N PHE A 165 -12.77 3.79 11.30
CA PHE A 165 -11.63 4.08 10.45
C PHE A 165 -11.85 3.69 9.00
N LEU A 166 -12.28 2.44 8.74
CA LEU A 166 -12.55 1.97 7.38
C LEU A 166 -13.63 2.78 6.68
N MET A 167 -14.73 3.08 7.39
CA MET A 167 -15.82 3.91 6.85
C MET A 167 -15.35 5.34 6.55
N GLU A 168 -14.57 5.91 7.45
CA GLU A 168 -13.97 7.23 7.28
C GLU A 168 -13.01 7.25 6.09
N HIS A 169 -12.07 6.32 6.02
CA HIS A 169 -11.15 6.17 4.88
C HIS A 169 -11.89 6.09 3.54
N PHE A 170 -12.93 5.24 3.43
CA PHE A 170 -13.67 5.09 2.17
C PHE A 170 -14.56 6.30 1.84
N ASN A 171 -15.03 7.03 2.83
CA ASN A 171 -15.82 8.26 2.64
C ASN A 171 -14.94 9.49 2.40
N SER A 172 -13.70 9.47 2.88
CA SER A 172 -12.76 10.60 2.88
C SER A 172 -11.97 10.76 1.58
N LYS A 173 -12.54 10.33 0.44
CA LYS A 173 -11.88 10.52 -0.88
C LYS A 173 -11.49 11.97 -1.15
N SER A 174 -12.20 12.93 -0.56
CA SER A 174 -11.86 14.35 -0.61
C SER A 174 -10.58 14.66 0.17
N ILE A 175 -10.37 14.04 1.32
CA ILE A 175 -9.17 14.25 2.15
C ILE A 175 -7.93 13.75 1.40
N TRP A 176 -7.95 12.52 0.88
CA TRP A 176 -6.84 12.00 0.08
C TRP A 176 -6.55 12.85 -1.17
N ASN A 177 -7.60 13.32 -1.87
CA ASN A 177 -7.40 14.18 -3.03
C ASN A 177 -6.84 15.55 -2.64
N SER A 178 -7.25 16.15 -1.51
CA SER A 178 -6.71 17.44 -1.05
C SER A 178 -5.23 17.33 -0.68
N HIS A 179 -4.80 16.23 -0.08
CA HIS A 179 -3.37 15.98 0.17
C HIS A 179 -2.57 15.78 -1.10
N LEU A 180 -3.20 15.32 -2.19
CA LEU A 180 -2.57 15.15 -3.50
C LEU A 180 -2.72 16.38 -4.42
N GLU A 181 -3.46 17.41 -4.03
CA GLU A 181 -3.59 18.65 -4.82
C GLU A 181 -2.32 19.51 -4.74
N ARG A 182 -1.61 19.45 -3.62
CA ARG A 182 -0.34 20.16 -3.41
C ARG A 182 0.82 19.17 -3.48
N ILE A 183 1.10 18.68 -4.69
CA ILE A 183 2.20 17.74 -4.89
C ILE A 183 3.51 18.51 -4.94
N HIS A 184 4.34 18.30 -3.93
CA HIS A 184 5.71 18.79 -3.88
C HIS A 184 6.71 17.68 -4.21
N PHE A 185 6.40 16.44 -3.80
CA PHE A 185 7.25 15.27 -4.01
C PHE A 185 6.70 14.43 -5.17
N SER A 186 7.38 14.47 -6.33
CA SER A 186 6.96 13.80 -7.57
C SER A 186 8.14 13.62 -8.51
N GLY A 187 7.91 12.96 -9.63
CA GLY A 187 8.89 12.74 -10.69
C GLY A 187 9.31 11.29 -10.82
N PRO A 188 9.72 10.86 -12.03
CA PRO A 188 10.05 9.47 -12.31
C PRO A 188 11.31 8.99 -11.58
N ASP A 189 12.20 9.91 -11.24
CA ASP A 189 13.43 9.59 -10.51
C ASP A 189 13.19 9.53 -8.99
N ASN A 190 12.13 10.17 -8.49
CA ASN A 190 11.81 10.24 -7.06
C ASN A 190 10.73 9.26 -6.62
N VAL A 191 9.89 8.81 -7.55
CA VAL A 191 8.70 8.00 -7.23
C VAL A 191 8.62 6.77 -8.11
N LEU A 192 8.61 5.58 -7.49
CA LEU A 192 8.37 4.29 -8.13
C LEU A 192 7.02 3.72 -7.69
N SER A 193 6.28 3.23 -8.65
CA SER A 193 5.01 2.55 -8.42
C SER A 193 5.07 1.11 -8.92
N VAL A 194 4.79 0.15 -8.06
CA VAL A 194 4.84 -1.28 -8.37
C VAL A 194 3.45 -1.88 -8.31
N PHE A 195 3.05 -2.64 -9.35
CA PHE A 195 1.68 -3.15 -9.47
C PHE A 195 1.62 -4.60 -9.94
N GLY A 196 0.79 -5.40 -9.27
CA GLY A 196 0.45 -6.76 -9.66
C GLY A 196 -0.67 -6.80 -10.70
N SER A 197 -0.44 -7.42 -11.86
CA SER A 197 -1.42 -7.41 -12.95
C SER A 197 -2.74 -8.15 -12.62
N ASN A 198 -2.72 -9.07 -11.65
CA ASN A 198 -3.87 -9.81 -11.14
C ASN A 198 -4.40 -9.27 -9.80
N ASP A 199 -4.01 -8.04 -9.43
CA ASP A 199 -4.55 -7.41 -8.22
C ASP A 199 -6.07 -7.20 -8.34
N LYS A 200 -6.83 -7.92 -7.51
CA LYS A 200 -8.29 -7.86 -7.45
C LYS A 200 -8.79 -6.81 -6.45
N THR A 201 -7.90 -6.26 -5.64
CA THR A 201 -8.21 -5.28 -4.58
C THR A 201 -8.05 -3.86 -5.08
N THR A 202 -6.93 -3.56 -5.73
CA THR A 202 -6.63 -2.25 -6.30
C THR A 202 -6.91 -2.26 -7.81
N PRO A 203 -7.93 -1.55 -8.30
CA PRO A 203 -8.18 -1.46 -9.75
C PRO A 203 -7.01 -0.78 -10.48
N LYS A 204 -6.54 -1.36 -11.58
CA LYS A 204 -5.45 -0.81 -12.42
C LYS A 204 -5.63 0.68 -12.74
N ARG A 205 -6.87 1.14 -12.97
CA ARG A 205 -7.14 2.57 -13.23
C ARG A 205 -6.88 3.48 -12.02
N ALA A 206 -7.08 2.97 -10.79
CA ALA A 206 -6.79 3.71 -9.56
C ALA A 206 -5.28 3.81 -9.33
N PHE A 207 -4.56 2.75 -9.62
CA PHE A 207 -3.11 2.72 -9.68
C PHE A 207 -2.58 3.72 -10.71
N MET A 208 -3.00 3.63 -11.98
CA MET A 208 -2.56 4.52 -13.06
C MET A 208 -2.92 5.99 -12.82
N TYR A 209 -3.96 6.27 -12.03
CA TYR A 209 -4.26 7.64 -11.62
C TYR A 209 -3.15 8.19 -10.71
N LEU A 210 -2.68 7.43 -9.72
CA LEU A 210 -1.57 7.84 -8.87
C LEU A 210 -0.26 7.99 -9.65
N VAL A 211 0.05 7.03 -10.53
CA VAL A 211 1.23 7.11 -11.42
C VAL A 211 1.26 8.43 -12.18
N LYS A 212 0.16 8.78 -12.84
CA LYS A 212 0.05 10.05 -13.58
C LYS A 212 0.10 11.27 -12.67
N LYS A 213 -0.58 11.21 -11.53
CA LYS A 213 -0.68 12.33 -10.59
C LYS A 213 0.66 12.68 -9.96
N LEU A 214 1.48 11.68 -9.67
CA LEU A 214 2.82 11.81 -9.08
C LEU A 214 3.93 11.86 -10.12
N ASN A 215 3.61 11.76 -11.41
CA ASN A 215 4.59 11.61 -12.49
C ASN A 215 5.61 10.49 -12.16
N ALA A 216 5.13 9.36 -11.64
CA ALA A 216 5.95 8.27 -11.15
C ALA A 216 6.44 7.34 -12.27
N SER A 217 7.65 6.79 -12.16
CA SER A 217 7.99 5.56 -12.86
C SER A 217 7.17 4.40 -12.33
N TYR A 218 6.97 3.37 -13.15
CA TYR A 218 6.20 2.21 -12.70
C TYR A 218 6.66 0.90 -13.32
N SER A 219 6.45 -0.18 -12.57
CA SER A 219 6.63 -1.55 -13.04
C SER A 219 5.38 -2.39 -12.81
N ILE A 220 5.18 -3.40 -13.68
CA ILE A 220 4.06 -4.32 -13.60
C ILE A 220 4.58 -5.75 -13.45
N TYR A 221 4.17 -6.40 -12.36
CA TYR A 221 4.47 -7.79 -12.06
C TYR A 221 3.37 -8.69 -12.65
N GLN A 222 3.67 -9.32 -13.76
CA GLN A 222 2.71 -10.15 -14.49
C GLN A 222 2.28 -11.36 -13.67
N GLY A 223 0.97 -11.58 -13.54
CA GLY A 223 0.38 -12.67 -12.77
C GLY A 223 0.23 -12.41 -11.26
N SER A 224 0.96 -11.45 -10.71
CA SER A 224 0.96 -11.14 -9.28
C SER A 224 -0.38 -10.56 -8.81
N GLY A 225 -0.88 -11.04 -7.67
CA GLY A 225 -2.02 -10.50 -6.94
C GLY A 225 -1.65 -9.38 -6.00
N HIS A 226 -2.59 -9.03 -5.09
CA HIS A 226 -2.45 -7.86 -4.20
C HIS A 226 -1.24 -7.95 -3.24
N ASN A 227 -0.98 -9.12 -2.67
CA ASN A 227 0.11 -9.30 -1.71
C ASN A 227 1.32 -10.02 -2.33
N ASP A 228 1.15 -10.68 -3.47
CA ASP A 228 2.13 -11.64 -4.00
C ASP A 228 3.50 -11.04 -4.32
N ILE A 229 3.57 -9.76 -4.67
CA ILE A 229 4.85 -9.08 -4.93
C ILE A 229 5.79 -9.22 -3.73
N ILE A 230 5.22 -9.20 -2.53
CA ILE A 230 5.96 -9.29 -1.27
C ILE A 230 6.02 -10.75 -0.78
N THR A 231 4.92 -11.50 -0.95
CA THR A 231 4.74 -12.79 -0.27
C THR A 231 5.10 -14.01 -1.11
N ALA A 232 5.20 -13.85 -2.44
CA ALA A 232 5.53 -14.97 -3.32
C ALA A 232 7.02 -14.98 -3.70
N PRO A 233 7.74 -16.09 -3.49
CA PRO A 233 9.17 -16.21 -3.85
C PRO A 233 9.46 -15.86 -5.31
N LYS A 234 8.51 -16.12 -6.20
CA LYS A 234 8.58 -15.78 -7.63
C LYS A 234 8.81 -14.29 -7.91
N TYR A 235 8.38 -13.40 -7.00
CA TYR A 235 8.40 -11.95 -7.23
C TYR A 235 9.25 -11.18 -6.23
N ASN A 236 9.38 -11.65 -4.99
CA ASN A 236 9.92 -10.87 -3.91
C ASN A 236 11.44 -10.59 -4.03
N ASP A 237 12.22 -11.50 -4.65
CA ASP A 237 13.64 -11.25 -4.95
C ASP A 237 13.79 -10.07 -5.90
N ARG A 238 13.12 -10.14 -7.04
CA ARG A 238 13.09 -9.06 -8.02
C ARG A 238 12.58 -7.75 -7.41
N PHE A 239 11.58 -7.81 -6.53
CA PHE A 239 11.05 -6.61 -5.87
C PHE A 239 12.09 -5.94 -4.97
N VAL A 240 12.81 -6.72 -4.15
CA VAL A 240 13.86 -6.19 -3.28
C VAL A 240 15.00 -5.59 -4.10
N GLU A 241 15.46 -6.27 -5.15
CA GLU A 241 16.47 -5.73 -6.07
C GLU A 241 16.00 -4.43 -6.72
N GLU A 242 14.76 -4.38 -7.22
CA GLU A 242 14.20 -3.22 -7.90
C GLU A 242 14.12 -1.98 -6.98
N ILE A 243 13.68 -2.15 -5.72
CA ILE A 243 13.58 -1.02 -4.78
C ILE A 243 14.95 -0.51 -4.34
N ILE A 244 15.94 -1.40 -4.20
CA ILE A 244 17.32 -1.02 -3.88
C ILE A 244 17.94 -0.26 -5.05
N LEU A 245 17.87 -0.80 -6.26
CA LEU A 245 18.38 -0.13 -7.46
C LEU A 245 17.72 1.23 -7.69
N PHE A 246 16.41 1.32 -7.46
CA PHE A 246 15.70 2.60 -7.58
C PHE A 246 16.15 3.62 -6.53
N ALA A 247 16.43 3.17 -5.32
CA ALA A 247 16.90 4.05 -4.24
C ALA A 247 18.34 4.54 -4.44
N ASP A 248 19.19 3.76 -5.11
CA ASP A 248 20.59 4.07 -5.36
C ASP A 248 20.80 4.96 -6.62
N ASN A 249 19.79 5.04 -7.49
CA ASN A 249 19.85 5.95 -8.64
C ASN A 249 19.72 7.41 -8.17
N VAL A 250 20.74 8.20 -8.45
CA VAL A 250 20.85 9.63 -8.12
C VAL A 250 20.13 10.48 -9.16
#